data_8d3876b36464d3b9403ca7136d0f7f98
#
_entry.id   8d3876b36464d3b9403ca7136d0f7f98
#
_cell.length_a   1.000
_cell.length_b   1.000
_cell.length_c   1.000
_cell.angle_alpha   90.00
_cell.angle_beta   90.00
_cell.angle_gamma   90.00
#
_symmetry.space_group_name_H-M   'P 1'
#
loop_
_entity.id
_entity.type
_entity.pdbx_description
1 polymer ?
#
loop_
_entity_poly.entity_id
_entity_poly.type
_entity_poly.pdbx_seq_one_letter_code
_entity_poly.pdbx_strand_id
1 'polypeptide(L)'
;MALTLVLALCACGGAPANPTTGNDATEPNGNTGSTTPVGYTFTYNGYQFGVDMIADAPLENLGEPKDQYTSESCAFGGEDTVYYFNSIQVSTNNEYGYERIYSIYLEDDLVSTEKGISIGNTVAQVKAAYGEPDASSSDSCLIYAKDGMKLRFNLNGDKVSSIAYDML
;
A
#
# COMPACT_ATOMS: atom_id res chain seq x y z
N MET A 1 -69.78 38.59 -11.70
CA MET A 1 -69.89 37.87 -10.42
C MET A 1 -68.51 37.59 -9.92
N ALA A 2 -68.11 38.38 -8.96
CA ALA A 2 -66.81 38.30 -8.32
C ALA A 2 -66.92 37.48 -7.04
N LEU A 3 -66.00 36.58 -6.84
CA LEU A 3 -65.86 35.88 -5.56
C LEU A 3 -64.43 36.06 -5.08
N THR A 4 -64.28 36.94 -4.11
CA THR A 4 -63.04 37.25 -3.41
C THR A 4 -62.79 36.18 -2.37
N LEU A 5 -61.60 35.57 -2.37
CA LEU A 5 -61.12 34.69 -1.27
C LEU A 5 -59.96 35.35 -0.58
N VAL A 6 -60.12 35.57 0.70
CA VAL A 6 -59.16 36.22 1.61
C VAL A 6 -58.12 35.19 2.03
N LEU A 7 -56.82 35.53 1.88
CA LEU A 7 -55.74 34.76 2.46
C LEU A 7 -55.36 35.37 3.81
N ALA A 8 -55.36 34.56 4.84
CA ALA A 8 -54.80 34.91 6.14
C ALA A 8 -53.32 34.58 6.16
N LEU A 9 -52.47 35.58 6.41
CA LEU A 9 -51.06 35.39 6.75
C LEU A 9 -50.92 35.00 8.22
N CYS A 10 -50.29 33.88 8.48
CA CYS A 10 -49.69 33.61 9.78
C CYS A 10 -48.15 33.70 9.66
N ALA A 11 -47.60 34.76 10.22
CA ALA A 11 -46.16 34.89 10.41
C ALA A 11 -45.78 34.27 11.73
N CYS A 12 -44.84 33.30 11.69
CA CYS A 12 -44.09 32.88 12.86
C CYS A 12 -42.61 32.90 12.52
N GLY A 13 -41.88 33.78 13.20
CA GLY A 13 -40.44 33.91 13.09
C GLY A 13 -39.72 32.69 13.69
N GLY A 14 -38.72 32.20 12.99
CA GLY A 14 -37.76 31.22 13.46
C GLY A 14 -36.37 31.63 13.02
N ALA A 15 -35.48 31.79 13.98
CA ALA A 15 -34.08 32.14 13.80
C ALA A 15 -33.32 31.12 12.90
N PRO A 16 -32.25 31.53 12.22
CA PRO A 16 -31.51 30.63 11.36
C PRO A 16 -30.74 29.62 12.21
N ALA A 17 -31.12 28.35 12.09
CA ALA A 17 -30.32 27.23 12.60
C ALA A 17 -29.14 26.99 11.65
N ASN A 18 -27.96 27.06 12.22
CA ASN A 18 -26.71 26.69 11.60
C ASN A 18 -26.78 25.20 11.17
N PRO A 19 -26.49 24.82 9.93
CA PRO A 19 -26.43 23.41 9.59
C PRO A 19 -25.16 22.82 10.17
N THR A 20 -25.30 22.13 11.28
CA THR A 20 -24.28 21.15 11.73
C THR A 20 -24.30 20.02 10.72
N THR A 21 -23.26 19.94 9.90
CA THR A 21 -22.96 18.81 9.03
C THR A 21 -22.63 17.61 9.91
N GLY A 22 -23.62 16.85 10.28
CA GLY A 22 -23.49 15.50 10.76
C GLY A 22 -23.43 14.59 9.54
N ASN A 23 -22.25 14.34 9.00
CA ASN A 23 -22.01 13.19 8.14
C ASN A 23 -21.94 11.97 9.03
N ASP A 24 -23.09 11.43 9.39
CA ASP A 24 -23.21 10.06 9.84
C ASP A 24 -23.47 9.19 8.57
N ALA A 25 -22.44 9.09 7.74
CA ALA A 25 -22.33 8.02 6.79
C ALA A 25 -21.67 6.88 7.54
N THR A 26 -22.48 5.93 7.99
CA THR A 26 -22.03 4.59 8.34
C THR A 26 -21.41 4.02 7.06
N GLU A 27 -20.10 4.19 6.90
CA GLU A 27 -19.36 3.49 5.87
C GLU A 27 -19.51 1.99 6.13
N PRO A 28 -19.85 1.19 5.10
CA PRO A 28 -19.68 -0.24 5.20
C PRO A 28 -18.20 -0.47 5.50
N ASN A 29 -17.91 -1.31 6.48
CA ASN A 29 -16.58 -1.72 6.90
C ASN A 29 -15.91 -2.50 5.72
N GLY A 30 -15.59 -1.77 4.66
CA GLY A 30 -14.84 -2.22 3.50
C GLY A 30 -13.38 -1.90 3.79
N ASN A 31 -12.54 -2.91 3.75
CA ASN A 31 -11.10 -2.79 3.79
C ASN A 31 -10.62 -1.97 2.58
N THR A 32 -10.70 -0.65 2.68
CA THR A 32 -10.22 0.27 1.64
C THR A 32 -8.71 0.32 1.75
N GLY A 33 -8.00 -0.04 0.68
CA GLY A 33 -6.54 0.07 0.62
C GLY A 33 -6.07 1.49 0.95
N SER A 34 -4.86 1.60 1.47
CA SER A 34 -4.26 2.89 1.81
C SER A 34 -3.85 3.66 0.55
N THR A 35 -3.97 4.98 0.58
CA THR A 35 -3.36 5.86 -0.44
C THR A 35 -2.01 6.42 0.00
N THR A 36 -1.57 6.10 1.23
CA THR A 36 -0.28 6.50 1.79
C THR A 36 0.47 5.28 2.29
N PRO A 37 1.79 5.20 2.06
CA PRO A 37 2.57 4.06 2.51
C PRO A 37 2.62 3.98 4.04
N VAL A 38 2.60 2.76 4.58
CA VAL A 38 2.74 2.46 6.00
C VAL A 38 3.90 1.49 6.22
N GLY A 39 4.43 1.45 7.43
CA GLY A 39 5.48 0.51 7.79
C GLY A 39 6.84 0.83 7.16
N TYR A 40 7.39 -0.13 6.44
CA TYR A 40 8.59 0.04 5.63
C TYR A 40 8.19 0.48 4.23
N THR A 41 8.76 1.55 3.76
CA THR A 41 8.50 2.13 2.44
C THR A 41 9.69 1.88 1.50
N PHE A 42 9.43 2.03 0.22
CA PHE A 42 10.44 1.92 -0.83
C PHE A 42 10.35 3.12 -1.77
N THR A 43 11.49 3.60 -2.23
CA THR A 43 11.54 4.71 -3.18
C THR A 43 12.15 4.23 -4.50
N TYR A 44 11.41 4.41 -5.59
CA TYR A 44 11.85 4.09 -6.94
C TYR A 44 11.60 5.30 -7.85
N ASN A 45 12.61 5.69 -8.64
CA ASN A 45 12.55 6.87 -9.52
C ASN A 45 12.08 8.17 -8.81
N GLY A 46 12.35 8.28 -7.49
CA GLY A 46 11.95 9.43 -6.69
C GLY A 46 10.53 9.39 -6.15
N TYR A 47 9.75 8.35 -6.46
CA TYR A 47 8.42 8.12 -5.92
C TYR A 47 8.47 7.11 -4.77
N GLN A 48 7.90 7.48 -3.61
CA GLN A 48 7.83 6.63 -2.42
C GLN A 48 6.49 5.91 -2.34
N PHE A 49 6.53 4.61 -2.14
CA PHE A 49 5.35 3.77 -2.01
C PHE A 49 5.62 2.56 -1.10
N GLY A 50 4.61 1.72 -0.87
CA GLY A 50 4.71 0.55 -0.01
C GLY A 50 3.62 -0.46 -0.29
N VAL A 51 3.67 -1.58 0.41
CA VAL A 51 2.58 -2.55 0.40
C VAL A 51 1.33 -1.99 1.08
N ASP A 52 0.19 -2.61 0.87
CA ASP A 52 -1.13 -2.19 1.31
C ASP A 52 -1.68 -0.92 0.61
N MET A 53 -0.94 -0.33 -0.30
CA MET A 53 -1.42 0.81 -1.10
C MET A 53 -2.31 0.36 -2.26
N ILE A 54 -3.30 1.21 -2.59
CA ILE A 54 -3.99 1.14 -3.89
C ILE A 54 -2.96 1.39 -4.98
N ALA A 55 -2.92 0.54 -6.00
CA ALA A 55 -1.83 0.48 -6.96
C ALA A 55 -1.83 1.56 -8.04
N ASP A 56 -2.98 2.20 -8.31
CA ASP A 56 -3.17 3.15 -9.43
C ASP A 56 -2.10 4.26 -9.44
N ALA A 57 -2.00 5.03 -8.34
CA ALA A 57 -1.03 6.11 -8.26
C ALA A 57 0.43 5.63 -8.21
N PRO A 58 0.80 4.58 -7.45
CA PRO A 58 2.12 3.98 -7.57
C PRO A 58 2.48 3.55 -8.99
N LEU A 59 1.66 2.75 -9.66
CA LEU A 59 1.95 2.26 -11.01
C LEU A 59 2.09 3.41 -12.02
N GLU A 60 1.24 4.43 -11.97
CA GLU A 60 1.36 5.62 -12.81
C GLU A 60 2.71 6.34 -12.60
N ASN A 61 3.17 6.49 -11.36
CA ASN A 61 4.43 7.17 -11.04
C ASN A 61 5.67 6.31 -11.32
N LEU A 62 5.55 4.97 -11.31
CA LEU A 62 6.65 4.06 -11.69
C LEU A 62 6.89 4.05 -13.20
N GLY A 63 5.88 4.45 -13.98
CA GLY A 63 5.90 4.47 -15.45
C GLY A 63 5.57 3.11 -16.08
N GLU A 64 5.85 2.95 -17.37
CA GLU A 64 5.50 1.72 -18.10
C GLU A 64 6.34 0.52 -17.62
N PRO A 65 5.71 -0.58 -17.21
CA PRO A 65 6.42 -1.81 -16.90
C PRO A 65 7.00 -2.43 -18.19
N LYS A 66 8.12 -3.13 -18.07
CA LYS A 66 8.71 -3.90 -19.18
C LYS A 66 7.84 -5.06 -19.61
N ASP A 67 7.16 -5.66 -18.63
CA ASP A 67 6.26 -6.80 -18.81
C ASP A 67 5.27 -6.86 -17.65
N GLN A 68 4.16 -7.56 -17.85
CA GLN A 68 3.21 -7.88 -16.78
C GLN A 68 2.59 -9.25 -17.00
N TYR A 69 2.25 -9.91 -15.90
CA TYR A 69 1.60 -11.21 -15.91
C TYR A 69 0.46 -11.25 -14.90
N THR A 70 -0.72 -11.67 -15.34
CA THR A 70 -1.93 -11.82 -14.50
C THR A 70 -2.35 -13.28 -14.44
N SER A 71 -2.72 -13.75 -13.26
CA SER A 71 -3.26 -15.10 -13.02
C SER A 71 -4.26 -15.08 -11.86
N GLU A 72 -5.09 -16.15 -11.77
CA GLU A 72 -5.89 -16.36 -10.57
C GLU A 72 -4.99 -16.43 -9.33
N SER A 73 -5.41 -15.77 -8.25
CA SER A 73 -4.65 -15.75 -7.00
C SER A 73 -4.73 -17.10 -6.28
N CYS A 74 -3.57 -17.56 -5.79
CA CYS A 74 -3.50 -18.73 -4.91
C CYS A 74 -3.59 -18.38 -3.42
N ALA A 75 -3.40 -17.11 -3.06
CA ALA A 75 -3.31 -16.67 -1.67
C ALA A 75 -4.52 -15.83 -1.24
N PHE A 76 -5.15 -15.13 -2.20
CA PHE A 76 -6.28 -14.23 -2.00
C PHE A 76 -7.44 -14.64 -2.91
N GLY A 77 -8.56 -13.93 -2.84
CA GLY A 77 -9.56 -13.96 -3.90
C GLY A 77 -9.11 -13.15 -5.12
N GLY A 78 -9.85 -13.28 -6.24
CA GLY A 78 -9.57 -12.51 -7.45
C GLY A 78 -8.30 -12.92 -8.18
N GLU A 79 -7.60 -11.95 -8.76
CA GLU A 79 -6.43 -12.15 -9.60
C GLU A 79 -5.23 -11.42 -9.02
N ASP A 80 -4.06 -12.02 -9.19
CA ASP A 80 -2.77 -11.41 -8.93
C ASP A 80 -2.17 -10.91 -10.24
N THR A 81 -1.63 -9.69 -10.24
CA THR A 81 -0.83 -9.17 -11.35
C THR A 81 0.57 -8.84 -10.86
N VAL A 82 1.58 -9.30 -11.58
CA VAL A 82 2.99 -8.96 -11.34
C VAL A 82 3.44 -8.00 -12.45
N TYR A 83 3.91 -6.84 -12.06
CA TYR A 83 4.47 -5.81 -12.92
C TYR A 83 5.99 -5.83 -12.82
N TYR A 84 6.68 -5.99 -13.94
CA TYR A 84 8.14 -6.06 -14.02
C TYR A 84 8.71 -4.72 -14.49
N PHE A 85 9.52 -4.09 -13.65
CA PHE A 85 10.27 -2.86 -13.97
C PHE A 85 11.77 -3.18 -14.16
N ASN A 86 12.65 -2.16 -14.17
CA ASN A 86 14.09 -2.39 -14.44
C ASN A 86 14.81 -3.15 -13.32
N SER A 87 14.45 -2.90 -12.07
CA SER A 87 15.17 -3.45 -10.91
C SER A 87 14.23 -3.93 -9.83
N ILE A 88 12.92 -3.89 -10.10
CA ILE A 88 11.90 -4.29 -9.14
C ILE A 88 10.74 -5.02 -9.82
N GLN A 89 10.05 -5.85 -9.04
CA GLN A 89 8.71 -6.35 -9.34
C GLN A 89 7.73 -5.77 -8.31
N VAL A 90 6.54 -5.41 -8.79
CA VAL A 90 5.42 -5.00 -7.94
C VAL A 90 4.28 -5.98 -8.17
N SER A 91 3.83 -6.63 -7.11
CA SER A 91 2.72 -7.59 -7.18
C SER A 91 1.48 -6.98 -6.53
N THR A 92 0.37 -7.07 -7.26
CA THR A 92 -0.94 -6.56 -6.85
C THR A 92 -1.98 -7.67 -6.83
N ASN A 93 -3.06 -7.45 -6.08
CA ASN A 93 -4.23 -8.32 -6.07
C ASN A 93 -5.51 -7.48 -6.15
N ASN A 94 -6.53 -7.96 -6.87
CA ASN A 94 -7.78 -7.24 -7.14
C ASN A 94 -9.02 -7.77 -6.38
N GLU A 95 -8.84 -8.54 -5.31
CA GLU A 95 -9.94 -9.16 -4.53
C GLU A 95 -11.06 -8.17 -4.15
N TYR A 96 -10.70 -6.92 -3.86
CA TYR A 96 -11.64 -5.88 -3.39
C TYR A 96 -12.19 -5.00 -4.50
N GLY A 97 -11.99 -5.37 -5.78
CA GLY A 97 -12.45 -4.59 -6.94
C GLY A 97 -11.52 -3.44 -7.34
N TYR A 98 -10.35 -3.35 -6.73
CA TYR A 98 -9.24 -2.46 -7.09
C TYR A 98 -7.91 -3.20 -6.85
N GLU A 99 -6.88 -2.82 -7.56
CA GLU A 99 -5.55 -3.40 -7.35
C GLU A 99 -4.90 -2.84 -6.08
N ARG A 100 -4.42 -3.74 -5.24
CA ARG A 100 -3.72 -3.44 -3.98
C ARG A 100 -2.34 -4.08 -4.01
N ILE A 101 -1.31 -3.32 -3.72
CA ILE A 101 0.06 -3.82 -3.69
C ILE A 101 0.24 -4.74 -2.47
N TYR A 102 0.58 -6.00 -2.69
CA TYR A 102 0.85 -6.95 -1.61
C TYR A 102 2.33 -7.34 -1.49
N SER A 103 3.13 -7.13 -2.57
CA SER A 103 4.57 -7.37 -2.52
C SER A 103 5.34 -6.42 -3.43
N ILE A 104 6.54 -6.03 -2.99
CA ILE A 104 7.55 -5.32 -3.78
C ILE A 104 8.86 -6.13 -3.65
N TYR A 105 9.41 -6.58 -4.76
CA TYR A 105 10.61 -7.40 -4.81
C TYR A 105 11.73 -6.65 -5.53
N LEU A 106 12.92 -6.60 -4.92
CA LEU A 106 14.12 -6.00 -5.51
C LEU A 106 14.91 -7.10 -6.23
N GLU A 107 15.20 -6.89 -7.52
CA GLU A 107 15.80 -7.90 -8.39
C GLU A 107 17.33 -7.82 -8.49
N ASP A 108 17.89 -6.62 -8.27
CA ASP A 108 19.32 -6.39 -8.43
C ASP A 108 19.89 -5.42 -7.37
N ASP A 109 21.17 -5.12 -7.47
CA ASP A 109 21.91 -4.23 -6.57
C ASP A 109 21.89 -2.73 -6.98
N LEU A 110 21.16 -2.39 -8.06
CA LEU A 110 21.00 -1.01 -8.52
C LEU A 110 20.01 -0.22 -7.67
N VAL A 111 19.19 -0.92 -6.90
CA VAL A 111 18.23 -0.33 -5.96
C VAL A 111 18.55 -0.74 -4.53
N SER A 112 18.14 0.10 -3.58
CA SER A 112 18.34 -0.15 -2.15
C SER A 112 17.10 0.20 -1.35
N THR A 113 16.98 -0.37 -0.17
CA THR A 113 15.99 0.04 0.82
C THR A 113 16.23 1.48 1.27
N GLU A 114 15.26 2.11 1.95
CA GLU A 114 15.43 3.47 2.52
C GLU A 114 16.63 3.60 3.46
N LYS A 115 17.04 2.50 4.10
CA LYS A 115 18.23 2.48 4.97
C LYS A 115 19.50 2.07 4.23
N GLY A 116 19.48 2.08 2.88
CA GLY A 116 20.67 1.87 2.04
C GLY A 116 21.13 0.41 1.95
N ILE A 117 20.27 -0.55 2.23
CA ILE A 117 20.60 -1.98 2.05
C ILE A 117 20.17 -2.43 0.67
N SER A 118 21.12 -3.02 -0.08
CA SER A 118 20.91 -3.64 -1.39
C SER A 118 21.35 -5.11 -1.39
N ILE A 119 21.04 -5.79 -2.48
CA ILE A 119 21.55 -7.15 -2.75
C ILE A 119 23.09 -7.11 -2.70
N GLY A 120 23.70 -8.12 -2.09
CA GLY A 120 25.15 -8.21 -1.86
C GLY A 120 25.65 -7.62 -0.54
N ASN A 121 24.85 -6.82 0.18
CA ASN A 121 25.22 -6.37 1.52
C ASN A 121 25.28 -7.55 2.50
N THR A 122 26.07 -7.40 3.57
CA THR A 122 26.24 -8.44 4.58
C THR A 122 25.14 -8.41 5.63
N VAL A 123 24.93 -9.54 6.32
CA VAL A 123 24.06 -9.63 7.52
C VAL A 123 24.42 -8.57 8.55
N ALA A 124 25.70 -8.30 8.77
CA ALA A 124 26.15 -7.27 9.71
C ALA A 124 25.68 -5.86 9.31
N GLN A 125 25.70 -5.53 8.01
CA GLN A 125 25.19 -4.26 7.50
C GLN A 125 23.66 -4.16 7.65
N VAL A 126 22.91 -5.24 7.37
CA VAL A 126 21.47 -5.28 7.60
C VAL A 126 21.14 -5.02 9.07
N LYS A 127 21.80 -5.73 10.00
CA LYS A 127 21.60 -5.54 11.45
C LYS A 127 22.02 -4.14 11.92
N ALA A 128 23.06 -3.57 11.37
CA ALA A 128 23.46 -2.20 11.69
C ALA A 128 22.40 -1.16 11.27
N ALA A 129 21.71 -1.41 10.14
CA ALA A 129 20.68 -0.52 9.62
C ALA A 129 19.31 -0.71 10.29
N TYR A 130 18.90 -1.95 10.54
CA TYR A 130 17.55 -2.31 10.99
C TYR A 130 17.46 -2.78 12.45
N GLY A 131 18.57 -3.08 13.09
CA GLY A 131 18.62 -3.68 14.42
C GLY A 131 18.57 -5.20 14.38
N GLU A 132 18.23 -5.82 15.51
CA GLU A 132 18.06 -7.27 15.55
C GLU A 132 16.77 -7.68 14.82
N PRO A 133 16.80 -8.73 14.02
CA PRO A 133 15.65 -9.21 13.29
C PRO A 133 14.63 -9.90 14.21
N ASP A 134 13.40 -10.05 13.73
CA ASP A 134 12.33 -10.72 14.46
C ASP A 134 12.62 -12.21 14.71
N ALA A 135 11.96 -12.77 15.74
CA ALA A 135 12.12 -14.18 16.12
C ALA A 135 11.70 -15.19 15.01
N SER A 136 10.93 -14.73 14.02
CA SER A 136 10.57 -15.52 12.82
C SER A 136 11.70 -15.63 11.79
N SER A 137 12.84 -14.97 12.02
CA SER A 137 14.02 -15.04 11.14
C SER A 137 14.73 -16.40 11.27
N SER A 138 15.51 -16.72 10.23
CA SER A 138 16.32 -17.93 10.16
C SER A 138 17.74 -17.61 9.65
N ASP A 139 18.60 -18.60 9.60
CA ASP A 139 19.95 -18.45 9.04
C ASP A 139 19.96 -18.08 7.55
N SER A 140 18.85 -18.30 6.84
CA SER A 140 18.68 -17.98 5.41
C SER A 140 17.77 -16.79 5.13
N CYS A 141 17.14 -16.19 6.16
CA CYS A 141 16.21 -15.09 5.96
C CYS A 141 16.10 -14.23 7.22
N LEU A 142 16.40 -12.93 7.11
CA LEU A 142 16.12 -11.95 8.16
C LEU A 142 14.77 -11.29 7.87
N ILE A 143 13.93 -11.21 8.90
CA ILE A 143 12.59 -10.64 8.83
C ILE A 143 12.48 -9.49 9.83
N TYR A 144 11.89 -8.39 9.39
CA TYR A 144 11.57 -7.22 10.19
C TYR A 144 10.10 -6.87 9.94
N ALA A 145 9.23 -7.12 10.93
CA ALA A 145 7.80 -6.80 10.83
C ALA A 145 7.51 -5.41 11.40
N LYS A 146 6.63 -4.69 10.75
CA LYS A 146 6.17 -3.36 11.20
C LYS A 146 4.85 -3.01 10.51
N ASP A 147 3.88 -2.52 11.29
CA ASP A 147 2.62 -1.94 10.79
C ASP A 147 1.89 -2.81 9.75
N GLY A 148 1.73 -4.13 10.01
CA GLY A 148 1.00 -5.05 9.13
C GLY A 148 1.79 -5.55 7.92
N MET A 149 3.06 -5.26 7.85
CA MET A 149 3.94 -5.72 6.78
C MET A 149 5.24 -6.31 7.31
N LYS A 150 6.00 -6.98 6.44
CA LYS A 150 7.35 -7.47 6.71
C LYS A 150 8.30 -7.07 5.60
N LEU A 151 9.51 -6.67 6.01
CA LEU A 151 10.67 -6.51 5.14
C LEU A 151 11.54 -7.75 5.32
N ARG A 152 11.80 -8.47 4.23
CA ARG A 152 12.59 -9.71 4.21
C ARG A 152 13.90 -9.51 3.46
N PHE A 153 14.98 -10.02 4.05
CA PHE A 153 16.27 -10.15 3.40
C PHE A 153 16.61 -11.63 3.32
N ASN A 154 16.47 -12.23 2.14
CA ASN A 154 16.92 -13.60 1.92
C ASN A 154 18.44 -13.60 1.78
N LEU A 155 19.08 -14.65 2.30
CA LEU A 155 20.53 -14.75 2.43
C LEU A 155 21.09 -15.89 1.60
N ASN A 156 22.27 -15.64 1.05
CA ASN A 156 23.16 -16.67 0.53
C ASN A 156 24.48 -16.56 1.31
N GLY A 157 24.66 -17.43 2.31
CA GLY A 157 25.72 -17.31 3.31
C GLY A 157 25.51 -16.07 4.16
N ASP A 158 26.48 -15.17 4.21
CA ASP A 158 26.44 -13.91 4.98
C ASP A 158 25.96 -12.70 4.15
N LYS A 159 25.49 -12.92 2.91
CA LYS A 159 25.10 -11.85 2.00
C LYS A 159 23.63 -11.92 1.62
N VAL A 160 23.03 -10.72 1.50
CA VAL A 160 21.68 -10.56 0.96
C VAL A 160 21.65 -10.99 -0.49
N SER A 161 20.77 -11.93 -0.81
CA SER A 161 20.54 -12.44 -2.17
C SER A 161 19.24 -11.91 -2.80
N SER A 162 18.28 -11.50 -2.00
CA SER A 162 17.08 -10.80 -2.45
C SER A 162 16.43 -10.03 -1.31
N ILE A 163 15.63 -9.02 -1.65
CA ILE A 163 14.90 -8.17 -0.70
C ILE A 163 13.44 -8.13 -1.12
N ALA A 164 12.53 -8.29 -0.16
CA ALA A 164 11.10 -8.19 -0.42
C ALA A 164 10.38 -7.43 0.70
N TYR A 165 9.43 -6.60 0.30
CA TYR A 165 8.43 -5.98 1.14
C TYR A 165 7.13 -6.73 0.91
N ASP A 166 6.56 -7.34 1.94
CA ASP A 166 5.34 -8.15 1.82
C ASP A 166 4.30 -7.72 2.85
N MET A 167 3.04 -7.83 2.51
CA MET A 167 1.95 -7.81 3.49
C MET A 167 2.07 -9.03 4.42
N LEU A 168 1.62 -8.88 5.69
CA LEU A 168 1.51 -9.96 6.67
C LEU A 168 0.23 -10.75 6.48
#